data_a38119879775383532d20435ddbc9fcc
#
_entry.id   a38119879775383532d20435ddbc9fcc
#
_cell.length_a   1.000
_cell.length_b   1.000
_cell.length_c   1.000
_cell.angle_alpha   90.00
_cell.angle_beta   90.00
_cell.angle_gamma   90.00
#
_symmetry.space_group_name_H-M   'P 1'
#
loop_
_entity.id
_entity.type
_entity.pdbx_description
1 polymer ?
#
loop_
_entity_poly.entity_id
_entity_poly.type
_entity_poly.pdbx_seq_one_letter_code
_entity_poly.pdbx_strand_id
1 'polypeptide(L)'
;PLYSSAASDVYKRQGQEKAKQTLKIYIEAAKSRKESLDHVLFYGPPGLGKTTLAGIIANEMNVNLKVTSGPAIEKPGEIAAILNNLQEGDVLFVDEIHRLNRQVEEVLYPAMEDYAIDIMIGKGASARSIRLDLPKFTLVGATTRAGMLTAPLRDRFGVVNRLEFYTEKELQTIIMRSADVLGVEIEPNGACLLYTSDAADE
;
A
#
# COMPACT_ATOMS: atom_id res chain seq x y z
N PRO A 1 20.09 13.21 -2.81
CA PRO A 1 20.19 12.64 -4.16
C PRO A 1 20.61 11.16 -4.22
N LEU A 2 20.72 10.43 -3.11
CA LEU A 2 21.06 8.99 -3.10
C LEU A 2 19.85 8.06 -3.26
N TYR A 3 18.62 8.60 -3.25
CA TYR A 3 17.38 7.80 -3.33
C TYR A 3 16.89 7.54 -4.76
N SER A 4 17.34 8.30 -5.75
CA SER A 4 16.85 8.19 -7.14
C SER A 4 17.33 6.93 -7.87
N SER A 5 18.55 6.45 -7.61
CA SER A 5 19.06 5.20 -8.19
C SER A 5 18.47 3.95 -7.49
N ALA A 6 18.19 4.06 -6.18
CA ALA A 6 17.59 2.98 -5.40
C ALA A 6 16.12 2.71 -5.79
N ALA A 7 15.34 3.73 -6.16
CA ALA A 7 13.94 3.56 -6.56
C ALA A 7 13.79 2.78 -7.88
N SER A 8 14.56 3.13 -8.91
CA SER A 8 14.62 2.37 -10.17
C SER A 8 15.06 0.94 -9.95
N ASP A 9 15.89 0.72 -8.95
CA ASP A 9 16.41 -0.58 -8.58
C ASP A 9 15.40 -1.40 -7.78
N VAL A 10 14.57 -0.79 -6.92
CA VAL A 10 13.47 -1.45 -6.21
C VAL A 10 12.38 -1.90 -7.20
N TYR A 11 12.08 -1.10 -8.22
CA TYR A 11 11.13 -1.49 -9.28
C TYR A 11 11.55 -2.77 -10.01
N LYS A 12 12.85 -2.94 -10.22
CA LYS A 12 13.42 -4.14 -10.83
C LYS A 12 13.49 -5.33 -9.85
N ARG A 13 13.39 -5.10 -8.55
CA ARG A 13 13.67 -6.07 -7.47
C ARG A 13 12.54 -7.04 -7.19
N GLN A 14 11.34 -6.75 -7.62
CA GLN A 14 10.17 -7.50 -7.27
C GLN A 14 9.56 -8.15 -8.51
N GLY A 15 9.17 -9.40 -8.44
CA GLY A 15 8.26 -10.01 -9.39
C GLY A 15 6.96 -9.18 -9.51
N GLN A 16 5.85 -9.75 -9.89
CA GLN A 16 4.58 -9.04 -10.06
C GLN A 16 4.57 -8.05 -11.25
N GLU A 17 5.14 -8.47 -12.38
CA GLU A 17 5.30 -7.59 -13.55
C GLU A 17 3.96 -6.97 -14.01
N LYS A 18 2.86 -7.73 -13.94
CA LYS A 18 1.53 -7.22 -14.31
C LYS A 18 1.08 -6.09 -13.39
N ALA A 19 1.22 -6.26 -12.07
CA ALA A 19 0.85 -5.24 -11.10
C ALA A 19 1.70 -3.97 -11.28
N LYS A 20 3.00 -4.13 -11.51
CA LYS A 20 3.91 -3.02 -11.77
C LYS A 20 3.57 -2.27 -13.06
N GLN A 21 3.29 -2.98 -14.15
CA GLN A 21 2.90 -2.35 -15.42
C GLN A 21 1.62 -1.54 -15.26
N THR A 22 0.62 -2.11 -14.59
CA THR A 22 -0.64 -1.41 -14.28
C THR A 22 -0.37 -0.16 -13.46
N LEU A 23 0.37 -0.27 -12.36
CA LEU A 23 0.72 0.87 -11.50
C LEU A 23 1.49 1.94 -12.26
N LYS A 24 2.42 1.57 -13.12
CA LYS A 24 3.19 2.52 -13.94
C LYS A 24 2.28 3.40 -14.78
N ILE A 25 1.28 2.81 -15.43
CA ILE A 25 0.31 3.55 -16.25
C ILE A 25 -0.46 4.58 -15.40
N TYR A 26 -0.97 4.17 -14.23
CA TYR A 26 -1.70 5.07 -13.33
C TYR A 26 -0.81 6.18 -12.77
N ILE A 27 0.43 5.85 -12.37
CA ILE A 27 1.40 6.82 -11.86
C ILE A 27 1.77 7.84 -12.95
N GLU A 28 2.04 7.41 -14.19
CA GLU A 28 2.34 8.30 -15.31
C GLU A 28 1.15 9.21 -15.64
N ALA A 29 -0.07 8.67 -15.59
CA ALA A 29 -1.28 9.45 -15.78
C ALA A 29 -1.48 10.51 -14.68
N ALA A 30 -1.29 10.16 -13.41
CA ALA A 30 -1.38 11.08 -12.28
C ALA A 30 -0.32 12.19 -12.38
N LYS A 31 0.94 11.82 -12.67
CA LYS A 31 2.04 12.78 -12.88
C LYS A 31 1.74 13.77 -14.02
N SER A 32 1.19 13.29 -15.14
CA SER A 32 0.85 14.14 -16.29
C SER A 32 -0.21 15.18 -15.97
N ARG A 33 -1.16 14.83 -15.09
CA ARG A 33 -2.22 15.73 -14.60
C ARG A 33 -1.80 16.59 -13.42
N LYS A 34 -0.62 16.30 -12.81
CA LYS A 34 -0.16 16.88 -11.55
C LYS A 34 -1.15 16.68 -10.41
N GLU A 35 -1.69 15.49 -10.31
CA GLU A 35 -2.66 15.07 -9.30
C GLU A 35 -2.09 13.94 -8.44
N SER A 36 -2.68 13.74 -7.25
CA SER A 36 -2.43 12.54 -6.45
C SER A 36 -2.89 11.29 -7.21
N LEU A 37 -2.27 10.16 -6.94
CA LEU A 37 -2.72 8.88 -7.47
C LEU A 37 -4.07 8.51 -6.84
N ASP A 38 -4.95 7.88 -7.60
CA ASP A 38 -6.16 7.26 -7.06
C ASP A 38 -5.83 6.25 -5.96
N HIS A 39 -6.77 6.01 -5.05
CA HIS A 39 -6.58 5.04 -3.98
C HIS A 39 -6.39 3.62 -4.54
N VAL A 40 -5.42 2.89 -4.00
CA VAL A 40 -4.97 1.59 -4.50
C VAL A 40 -5.23 0.49 -3.48
N LEU A 41 -5.80 -0.62 -3.91
CA LEU A 41 -5.96 -1.83 -3.12
C LEU A 41 -5.08 -2.96 -3.65
N PHE A 42 -4.21 -3.48 -2.81
CA PHE A 42 -3.47 -4.72 -3.06
C PHE A 42 -4.08 -5.87 -2.28
N TYR A 43 -4.43 -6.95 -2.97
CA TYR A 43 -4.90 -8.16 -2.29
C TYR A 43 -4.21 -9.41 -2.83
N GLY A 44 -4.00 -10.37 -1.95
CA GLY A 44 -3.33 -11.62 -2.27
C GLY A 44 -2.58 -12.20 -1.07
N PRO A 45 -1.96 -13.38 -1.23
CA PRO A 45 -1.23 -14.06 -0.17
C PRO A 45 -0.22 -13.17 0.58
N PRO A 46 0.18 -13.52 1.81
CA PRO A 46 1.24 -12.81 2.52
C PRO A 46 2.58 -12.96 1.80
N GLY A 47 3.57 -12.12 2.13
CA GLY A 47 4.93 -12.22 1.58
C GLY A 47 5.12 -11.71 0.15
N LEU A 48 4.08 -11.26 -0.54
CA LEU A 48 4.15 -10.83 -1.94
C LEU A 48 4.58 -9.36 -2.15
N GLY A 49 5.11 -8.71 -1.11
CA GLY A 49 5.69 -7.37 -1.21
C GLY A 49 4.69 -6.23 -1.36
N LYS A 50 3.49 -6.33 -0.79
CA LYS A 50 2.47 -5.26 -0.82
C LYS A 50 3.02 -3.93 -0.29
N THR A 51 3.74 -3.97 0.84
CA THR A 51 4.40 -2.80 1.43
C THR A 51 5.48 -2.22 0.51
N THR A 52 6.24 -3.08 -0.17
CA THR A 52 7.25 -2.65 -1.13
C THR A 52 6.64 -1.94 -2.32
N LEU A 53 5.49 -2.41 -2.82
CA LEU A 53 4.74 -1.74 -3.89
C LEU A 53 4.24 -0.36 -3.46
N ALA A 54 3.77 -0.20 -2.22
CA ALA A 54 3.43 1.12 -1.68
C ALA A 54 4.65 2.06 -1.60
N GLY A 55 5.81 1.53 -1.22
CA GLY A 55 7.07 2.26 -1.24
C GLY A 55 7.47 2.70 -2.65
N ILE A 56 7.26 1.85 -3.66
CA ILE A 56 7.50 2.19 -5.06
C ILE A 56 6.58 3.34 -5.50
N ILE A 57 5.27 3.29 -5.16
CA ILE A 57 4.33 4.36 -5.49
C ILE A 57 4.81 5.69 -4.90
N ALA A 58 5.14 5.72 -3.61
CA ALA A 58 5.59 6.93 -2.93
C ALA A 58 6.87 7.50 -3.56
N ASN A 59 7.85 6.63 -3.85
CA ASN A 59 9.10 7.04 -4.50
C ASN A 59 8.87 7.59 -5.92
N GLU A 60 8.05 6.92 -6.71
CA GLU A 60 7.74 7.37 -8.07
C GLU A 60 6.97 8.69 -8.06
N MET A 61 6.05 8.88 -7.12
CA MET A 61 5.31 10.14 -6.96
C MET A 61 6.15 11.23 -6.27
N ASN A 62 7.34 10.88 -5.74
CA ASN A 62 8.22 11.77 -4.98
C ASN A 62 7.53 12.40 -3.75
N VAL A 63 6.83 11.57 -2.98
CA VAL A 63 6.07 11.93 -1.78
C VAL A 63 6.46 11.04 -0.60
N ASN A 64 6.00 11.39 0.61
CA ASN A 64 6.28 10.58 1.79
C ASN A 64 5.36 9.36 1.85
N LEU A 65 5.88 8.28 2.43
CA LEU A 65 5.12 7.08 2.77
C LEU A 65 4.91 7.02 4.28
N LYS A 66 3.65 6.99 4.70
CA LYS A 66 3.27 6.64 6.08
C LYS A 66 2.73 5.23 6.11
N VAL A 67 3.23 4.42 7.02
CA VAL A 67 2.87 2.99 7.14
C VAL A 67 2.15 2.76 8.45
N THR A 68 1.01 2.11 8.39
CA THR A 68 0.24 1.64 9.55
C THR A 68 -0.43 0.29 9.23
N SER A 69 -1.21 -0.23 10.15
CA SER A 69 -1.96 -1.46 9.95
C SER A 69 -3.37 -1.36 10.52
N GLY A 70 -4.32 -2.12 9.97
CA GLY A 70 -5.70 -2.16 10.47
C GLY A 70 -5.76 -2.45 11.97
N PRO A 71 -5.07 -3.49 12.48
CA PRO A 71 -5.05 -3.78 13.93
C PRO A 71 -4.47 -2.67 14.82
N ALA A 72 -3.63 -1.81 14.28
CA ALA A 72 -3.02 -0.70 15.04
C ALA A 72 -3.94 0.52 15.16
N ILE A 73 -5.06 0.53 14.44
CA ILE A 73 -6.03 1.64 14.44
C ILE A 73 -7.31 1.15 15.10
N GLU A 74 -7.42 1.41 16.39
CA GLU A 74 -8.57 0.94 17.17
C GLU A 74 -9.69 1.98 17.25
N LYS A 75 -9.37 3.27 17.18
CA LYS A 75 -10.31 4.36 17.40
C LYS A 75 -10.38 5.35 16.24
N PRO A 76 -11.56 5.93 15.97
CA PRO A 76 -11.73 6.95 14.93
C PRO A 76 -10.76 8.14 15.05
N GLY A 77 -10.44 8.56 16.29
CA GLY A 77 -9.51 9.65 16.53
C GLY A 77 -8.06 9.36 16.11
N GLU A 78 -7.66 8.09 16.11
CA GLU A 78 -6.30 7.69 15.71
C GLU A 78 -6.12 7.83 14.19
N ILE A 79 -7.08 7.32 13.40
CA ILE A 79 -7.04 7.51 11.95
C ILE A 79 -7.19 8.99 11.57
N ALA A 80 -8.05 9.73 12.26
CA ALA A 80 -8.20 11.16 12.04
C ALA A 80 -6.88 11.91 12.28
N ALA A 81 -6.15 11.56 13.35
CA ALA A 81 -4.83 12.15 13.63
C ALA A 81 -3.78 11.78 12.56
N ILE A 82 -3.78 10.53 12.07
CA ILE A 82 -2.88 10.11 11.00
C ILE A 82 -3.16 10.92 9.73
N LEU A 83 -4.44 11.03 9.33
CA LEU A 83 -4.87 11.75 8.14
C LEU A 83 -4.54 13.24 8.21
N ASN A 84 -4.79 13.89 9.34
CA ASN A 84 -4.49 15.30 9.54
C ASN A 84 -2.99 15.64 9.52
N ASN A 85 -2.12 14.65 9.74
CA ASN A 85 -0.66 14.79 9.66
C ASN A 85 -0.07 14.43 8.30
N LEU A 86 -0.89 14.17 7.28
CA LEU A 86 -0.44 13.98 5.91
C LEU A 86 -0.13 15.32 5.25
N GLN A 87 0.74 15.28 4.26
CA GLN A 87 1.01 16.40 3.36
C GLN A 87 0.38 16.13 1.99
N GLU A 88 0.31 17.18 1.17
CA GLU A 88 -0.24 17.06 -0.19
C GLU A 88 0.49 15.98 -0.99
N GLY A 89 -0.26 15.02 -1.50
CA GLY A 89 0.24 13.90 -2.30
C GLY A 89 0.78 12.71 -1.51
N ASP A 90 0.91 12.79 -0.17
CA ASP A 90 1.45 11.70 0.65
C ASP A 90 0.72 10.37 0.41
N VAL A 91 1.45 9.28 0.56
CA VAL A 91 0.91 7.92 0.52
C VAL A 91 0.72 7.40 1.95
N LEU A 92 -0.51 7.01 2.28
CA LEU A 92 -0.84 6.29 3.50
C LEU A 92 -1.02 4.81 3.17
N PHE A 93 -0.12 3.95 3.66
CA PHE A 93 -0.24 2.51 3.54
C PHE A 93 -0.88 1.92 4.79
N VAL A 94 -1.95 1.14 4.60
CA VAL A 94 -2.65 0.42 5.68
C VAL A 94 -2.60 -1.07 5.39
N ASP A 95 -1.76 -1.80 6.13
CA ASP A 95 -1.72 -3.26 6.02
C ASP A 95 -2.89 -3.90 6.76
N GLU A 96 -3.31 -5.09 6.32
CA GLU A 96 -4.45 -5.82 6.87
C GLU A 96 -5.70 -4.92 7.03
N ILE A 97 -5.98 -4.10 6.01
CA ILE A 97 -7.04 -3.08 6.04
C ILE A 97 -8.44 -3.67 6.33
N HIS A 98 -8.66 -4.96 6.03
CA HIS A 98 -9.89 -5.68 6.35
C HIS A 98 -10.12 -5.87 7.87
N ARG A 99 -9.13 -5.55 8.70
CA ARG A 99 -9.23 -5.62 10.17
C ARG A 99 -9.58 -4.28 10.81
N LEU A 100 -9.80 -3.25 10.03
CA LEU A 100 -10.36 -2.00 10.55
C LEU A 100 -11.75 -2.26 11.12
N ASN A 101 -12.05 -1.63 12.25
CA ASN A 101 -13.41 -1.66 12.77
C ASN A 101 -14.29 -0.67 12.00
N ARG A 102 -15.61 -0.89 12.08
CA ARG A 102 -16.58 -0.10 11.32
C ARG A 102 -16.53 1.39 11.60
N GLN A 103 -16.28 1.79 12.84
CA GLN A 103 -16.21 3.21 13.22
C GLN A 103 -15.00 3.91 12.57
N VAL A 104 -13.89 3.21 12.39
CA VAL A 104 -12.71 3.71 11.70
C VAL A 104 -12.97 3.77 10.18
N GLU A 105 -13.63 2.76 9.61
CA GLU A 105 -14.02 2.78 8.20
C GLU A 105 -14.93 3.98 7.88
N GLU A 106 -15.88 4.30 8.78
CA GLU A 106 -16.80 5.43 8.60
C GLU A 106 -16.08 6.80 8.54
N VAL A 107 -14.90 6.93 9.17
CA VAL A 107 -14.03 8.12 9.03
C VAL A 107 -13.28 8.10 7.70
N LEU A 108 -12.88 6.92 7.21
CA LEU A 108 -12.17 6.80 5.94
C LEU A 108 -13.03 7.13 4.72
N TYR A 109 -14.33 6.87 4.77
CA TYR A 109 -15.19 7.11 3.61
C TYR A 109 -15.15 8.55 3.11
N PRO A 110 -15.48 9.57 3.92
CA PRO A 110 -15.38 10.96 3.48
C PRO A 110 -13.93 11.40 3.24
N ALA A 111 -12.97 10.83 3.97
CA ALA A 111 -11.56 11.12 3.74
C ALA A 111 -11.08 10.69 2.36
N MET A 112 -11.57 9.56 1.85
CA MET A 112 -11.20 9.05 0.52
C MET A 112 -11.98 9.74 -0.61
N GLU A 113 -13.23 10.11 -0.39
CA GLU A 113 -14.07 10.73 -1.44
C GLU A 113 -13.87 12.23 -1.55
N ASP A 114 -13.95 12.91 -0.39
CA ASP A 114 -14.03 14.36 -0.30
C ASP A 114 -12.74 15.01 0.23
N TYR A 115 -11.75 14.20 0.63
CA TYR A 115 -10.57 14.68 1.36
C TYR A 115 -10.96 15.53 2.59
N ALA A 116 -11.91 15.04 3.38
CA ALA A 116 -12.40 15.70 4.58
C ALA A 116 -12.79 14.66 5.63
N ILE A 117 -12.75 15.07 6.90
CA ILE A 117 -13.24 14.26 8.02
C ILE A 117 -14.19 15.09 8.89
N ASP A 118 -15.21 14.42 9.43
CA ASP A 118 -16.14 15.03 10.37
C ASP A 118 -15.75 14.65 11.79
N ILE A 119 -15.43 15.65 12.61
CA ILE A 119 -15.05 15.46 14.00
C ILE A 119 -16.17 15.99 14.91
N MET A 120 -16.64 15.14 15.84
CA MET A 120 -17.58 15.54 16.86
C MET A 120 -16.85 16.21 18.02
N ILE A 121 -17.17 17.48 18.27
CA ILE A 121 -16.64 18.26 19.40
C ILE A 121 -17.77 18.54 20.39
N GLY A 122 -17.50 18.32 21.69
CA GLY A 122 -18.47 18.48 22.77
C GLY A 122 -19.12 17.16 23.18
N LYS A 123 -20.00 17.24 24.15
CA LYS A 123 -20.75 16.09 24.70
C LYS A 123 -22.24 16.43 24.82
N GLY A 124 -23.09 15.42 24.64
CA GLY A 124 -24.53 15.56 24.80
C GLY A 124 -25.16 16.56 23.82
N ALA A 125 -26.11 17.36 24.26
CA ALA A 125 -26.88 18.31 23.43
C ALA A 125 -26.04 19.48 22.85
N SER A 126 -24.82 19.69 23.32
CA SER A 126 -23.88 20.69 22.79
C SER A 126 -22.85 20.11 21.82
N ALA A 127 -22.94 18.83 21.47
CA ALA A 127 -22.07 18.24 20.49
C ALA A 127 -22.28 18.87 19.09
N ARG A 128 -21.19 19.28 18.47
CA ARG A 128 -21.18 19.83 17.10
C ARG A 128 -20.25 19.03 16.21
N SER A 129 -20.67 18.76 14.99
CA SER A 129 -19.77 18.25 13.97
C SER A 129 -18.99 19.39 13.34
N ILE A 130 -17.68 19.25 13.27
CA ILE A 130 -16.80 20.14 12.52
C ILE A 130 -16.16 19.33 11.41
N ARG A 131 -16.32 19.81 10.18
CA ARG A 131 -15.66 19.25 9.01
C ARG A 131 -14.27 19.85 8.88
N LEU A 132 -13.25 18.99 8.82
CA LEU A 132 -11.87 19.37 8.58
C LEU A 132 -11.47 18.90 7.19
N ASP A 133 -10.96 19.83 6.38
CA ASP A 133 -10.40 19.51 5.09
C ASP A 133 -9.01 18.87 5.28
N LEU A 134 -8.74 17.86 4.48
CA LEU A 134 -7.48 17.13 4.45
C LEU A 134 -6.71 17.48 3.18
N PRO A 135 -5.38 17.44 3.20
CA PRO A 135 -4.60 17.47 1.97
C PRO A 135 -4.97 16.25 1.10
N LYS A 136 -4.90 16.38 -0.21
CA LYS A 136 -5.10 15.23 -1.10
C LYS A 136 -4.01 14.21 -0.85
N PHE A 137 -4.39 12.97 -0.65
CA PHE A 137 -3.48 11.86 -0.36
C PHE A 137 -3.90 10.61 -1.14
N THR A 138 -2.99 9.65 -1.23
CA THR A 138 -3.28 8.34 -1.79
C THR A 138 -3.35 7.30 -0.66
N LEU A 139 -4.50 6.66 -0.47
CA LEU A 139 -4.62 5.50 0.40
C LEU A 139 -4.20 4.24 -0.37
N VAL A 140 -3.23 3.51 0.15
CA VAL A 140 -2.85 2.19 -0.34
C VAL A 140 -3.25 1.16 0.70
N GLY A 141 -4.33 0.45 0.44
CA GLY A 141 -4.81 -0.64 1.28
C GLY A 141 -4.15 -1.96 0.89
N ALA A 142 -3.79 -2.78 1.87
CA ALA A 142 -3.32 -4.13 1.65
C ALA A 142 -4.15 -5.14 2.45
N THR A 143 -4.47 -6.28 1.84
CA THR A 143 -5.21 -7.34 2.51
C THR A 143 -4.86 -8.71 1.96
N THR A 144 -4.86 -9.72 2.84
CA THR A 144 -4.82 -11.13 2.46
C THR A 144 -6.21 -11.69 2.17
N ARG A 145 -7.28 -10.99 2.61
CA ARG A 145 -8.67 -11.47 2.58
C ARG A 145 -9.60 -10.42 1.97
N ALA A 146 -9.54 -10.25 0.65
CA ALA A 146 -10.34 -9.26 -0.07
C ALA A 146 -11.86 -9.41 0.16
N GLY A 147 -12.34 -10.63 0.34
CA GLY A 147 -13.76 -10.91 0.62
C GLY A 147 -14.25 -10.44 2.00
N MET A 148 -13.33 -10.06 2.91
CA MET A 148 -13.69 -9.50 4.23
C MET A 148 -13.78 -7.98 4.24
N LEU A 149 -13.37 -7.31 3.16
CA LEU A 149 -13.58 -5.87 3.01
C LEU A 149 -15.07 -5.57 2.83
N THR A 150 -15.53 -4.55 3.52
CA THR A 150 -16.88 -4.03 3.29
C THR A 150 -17.00 -3.49 1.87
N ALA A 151 -18.17 -3.67 1.24
CA ALA A 151 -18.39 -3.15 -0.10
C ALA A 151 -18.16 -1.62 -0.18
N PRO A 152 -18.65 -0.80 0.78
CA PRO A 152 -18.40 0.63 0.75
C PRO A 152 -16.92 1.02 0.75
N LEU A 153 -16.07 0.30 1.51
CA LEU A 153 -14.64 0.58 1.53
C LEU A 153 -13.96 0.14 0.23
N ARG A 154 -14.30 -1.05 -0.25
CA ARG A 154 -13.72 -1.60 -1.49
C ARG A 154 -14.02 -0.73 -2.71
N ASP A 155 -15.25 -0.24 -2.82
CA ASP A 155 -15.74 0.50 -4.00
C ASP A 155 -15.09 1.91 -4.12
N ARG A 156 -14.39 2.37 -3.06
CA ARG A 156 -13.62 3.62 -3.04
C ARG A 156 -12.19 3.50 -3.55
N PHE A 157 -11.74 2.27 -3.82
CA PHE A 157 -10.43 2.07 -4.45
C PHE A 157 -10.57 2.13 -5.96
N GLY A 158 -9.95 3.15 -6.58
CA GLY A 158 -9.94 3.32 -8.04
C GLY A 158 -9.05 2.28 -8.75
N VAL A 159 -8.02 1.78 -8.05
CA VAL A 159 -7.08 0.80 -8.59
C VAL A 159 -7.05 -0.44 -7.70
N VAL A 160 -7.49 -1.59 -8.24
CA VAL A 160 -7.52 -2.85 -7.49
C VAL A 160 -6.60 -3.86 -8.18
N ASN A 161 -5.53 -4.27 -7.49
CA ASN A 161 -4.54 -5.21 -8.00
C ASN A 161 -4.49 -6.49 -7.18
N ARG A 162 -4.73 -7.61 -7.85
CA ARG A 162 -4.47 -8.94 -7.30
C ARG A 162 -2.99 -9.27 -7.45
N LEU A 163 -2.35 -9.64 -6.35
CA LEU A 163 -1.01 -10.18 -6.35
C LEU A 163 -1.08 -11.71 -6.37
N GLU A 164 -0.33 -12.31 -7.26
CA GLU A 164 -0.25 -13.75 -7.43
C GLU A 164 1.08 -14.26 -6.86
N PHE A 165 1.18 -15.55 -6.57
CA PHE A 165 2.45 -16.13 -6.18
C PHE A 165 3.50 -15.90 -7.28
N TYR A 166 4.73 -15.72 -6.86
CA TYR A 166 5.85 -15.58 -7.77
C TYR A 166 6.02 -16.86 -8.59
N THR A 167 6.33 -16.68 -9.86
CA THR A 167 6.79 -17.77 -10.71
C THR A 167 8.20 -18.20 -10.29
N GLU A 168 8.59 -19.41 -10.63
CA GLU A 168 9.96 -19.93 -10.38
C GLU A 168 11.06 -18.98 -10.88
N LYS A 169 10.86 -18.41 -12.07
CA LYS A 169 11.79 -17.43 -12.64
C LYS A 169 11.89 -16.14 -11.84
N GLU A 170 10.77 -15.65 -11.32
CA GLU A 170 10.73 -14.47 -10.47
C GLU A 170 11.42 -14.74 -9.14
N LEU A 171 11.16 -15.91 -8.52
CA LEU A 171 11.83 -16.34 -7.29
C LEU A 171 13.33 -16.47 -7.49
N GLN A 172 13.77 -17.13 -8.56
CA GLN A 172 15.17 -17.23 -8.90
C GLN A 172 15.82 -15.86 -9.03
N THR A 173 15.17 -14.92 -9.73
CA THR A 173 15.65 -13.54 -9.88
C THR A 173 15.77 -12.83 -8.54
N ILE A 174 14.80 -13.01 -7.64
CA ILE A 174 14.80 -12.42 -6.28
C ILE A 174 15.95 -12.98 -5.47
N ILE A 175 16.15 -14.31 -5.49
CA ILE A 175 17.23 -15.00 -4.75
C ILE A 175 18.60 -14.56 -5.23
N MET A 176 18.85 -14.65 -6.55
CA MET A 176 20.13 -14.27 -7.15
C MET A 176 20.52 -12.84 -6.77
N ARG A 177 19.57 -11.96 -6.79
CA ARG A 177 19.78 -10.56 -6.46
C ARG A 177 19.98 -10.33 -4.95
N SER A 178 19.25 -11.06 -4.10
CA SER A 178 19.47 -11.01 -2.65
C SER A 178 20.88 -11.48 -2.32
N ALA A 179 21.36 -12.50 -2.99
CA ALA A 179 22.73 -13.00 -2.86
C ALA A 179 23.76 -11.93 -3.26
N ASP A 180 23.53 -11.25 -4.40
CA ASP A 180 24.39 -10.16 -4.86
C ASP A 180 24.48 -9.00 -3.83
N VAL A 181 23.34 -8.58 -3.27
CA VAL A 181 23.27 -7.54 -2.23
C VAL A 181 23.97 -7.96 -0.95
N LEU A 182 23.91 -9.23 -0.60
CA LEU A 182 24.58 -9.79 0.59
C LEU A 182 26.05 -10.14 0.34
N GLY A 183 26.53 -10.02 -0.89
CA GLY A 183 27.89 -10.40 -1.27
C GLY A 183 28.13 -11.91 -1.19
N VAL A 184 27.09 -12.71 -1.39
CA VAL A 184 27.15 -14.18 -1.37
C VAL A 184 27.11 -14.69 -2.80
N GLU A 185 28.09 -15.51 -3.19
CA GLU A 185 28.08 -16.17 -4.47
C GLU A 185 27.05 -17.33 -4.45
N ILE A 186 26.16 -17.35 -5.41
CA ILE A 186 25.17 -18.42 -5.61
C ILE A 186 25.09 -18.78 -7.09
N GLU A 187 25.10 -20.08 -7.38
CA GLU A 187 24.85 -20.56 -8.73
C GLU A 187 23.34 -20.52 -9.07
N PRO A 188 22.97 -20.28 -10.34
CA PRO A 188 21.57 -20.28 -10.77
C PRO A 188 20.79 -21.56 -10.41
N ASN A 189 21.47 -22.73 -10.48
CA ASN A 189 20.88 -24.01 -10.08
C ASN A 189 20.68 -24.11 -8.56
N GLY A 190 21.59 -23.54 -7.76
CA GLY A 190 21.44 -23.46 -6.31
C GLY A 190 20.27 -22.56 -5.88
N ALA A 191 20.06 -21.46 -6.58
CA ALA A 191 18.91 -20.60 -6.35
C ALA A 191 17.58 -21.33 -6.64
N CYS A 192 17.56 -22.25 -7.59
CA CYS A 192 16.38 -23.08 -7.89
C CYS A 192 16.07 -24.07 -6.76
N LEU A 193 17.08 -24.64 -6.12
CA LEU A 193 16.91 -25.60 -5.02
C LEU A 193 16.37 -24.96 -3.74
N LEU A 194 16.71 -23.70 -3.46
CA LEU A 194 16.31 -23.02 -2.25
C LEU A 194 14.78 -22.88 -2.12
N TYR A 195 14.06 -22.60 -3.20
CA TYR A 195 12.61 -22.47 -3.13
C TYR A 195 11.87 -23.81 -3.24
N THR A 196 12.51 -24.86 -3.81
CA THR A 196 11.90 -26.20 -3.86
C THR A 196 11.99 -26.95 -2.53
N SER A 197 13.00 -26.66 -1.70
CA SER A 197 13.13 -27.25 -0.37
C SER A 197 12.13 -26.66 0.64
N ASP A 198 11.87 -25.36 0.57
CA ASP A 198 10.89 -24.69 1.43
C ASP A 198 9.44 -25.14 1.16
N ALA A 199 9.14 -25.51 -0.10
CA ALA A 199 7.82 -26.04 -0.49
C ALA A 199 7.59 -27.52 -0.06
N ALA A 200 8.61 -28.21 0.42
CA ALA A 200 8.50 -29.60 0.85
C ALA A 200 8.27 -29.75 2.36
N ASP A 201 8.40 -28.66 3.13
CA ASP A 201 8.24 -28.64 4.60
C ASP A 201 6.86 -28.10 5.07
N GLU A 202 5.92 -27.79 4.14
CA GLU A 202 4.50 -27.53 4.41
C GLU A 202 3.61 -28.71 3.96
#